data_2f7fc6c0e5b9559ba0720bb3bfdab4c5
#
_entry.id   2f7fc6c0e5b9559ba0720bb3bfdab4c5
#
_cell.length_a   1.000
_cell.length_b   1.000
_cell.length_c   1.000
_cell.angle_alpha   90.00
_cell.angle_beta   90.00
_cell.angle_gamma   90.00
#
_symmetry.space_group_name_H-M   'P 1'
#
loop_
_entity.id
_entity.type
_entity.pdbx_description
1 polymer ?
#
loop_
_entity_poly.entity_id
_entity_poly.type
_entity_poly.pdbx_seq_one_letter_code
_entity_poly.pdbx_strand_id
1 'polypeptide(L)'
;GHGGHDPGAIGRISKEKNINLNVALKLGKQIQKNCPDVKVVYTRTRDVFIPLDRRAEIANNAKADLFISIHTNALAKNRTAKGASTWTLGLAKSDANLEVAKRENSVILYESDYKTRYAGFNPNSAESYIIFEFMQDKYMSQSVHLASLVQKHFRNTCRRVDRGVHQAGFLVLKASAMPSILVELGFISTPEEERYLNTDAGTGTLADGIFRAFLTYKREQEIRLNGSSQTILPEDLPQPEEKTSAPADATPETEKKATARNNKPAPQPSEKAT
;
A
#
# COMPACT_ATOMS: atom_id res chain seq x y z
N GLY A 1 -1.84 -8.91 -1.80
CA GLY A 1 -0.59 -9.55 -2.25
C GLY A 1 -0.07 -10.60 -1.28
N HIS A 2 0.80 -11.51 -1.76
CA HIS A 2 1.55 -12.49 -0.97
C HIS A 2 0.69 -13.45 -0.14
N GLY A 3 1.31 -14.26 0.76
CA GLY A 3 0.60 -15.17 1.66
C GLY A 3 1.28 -16.54 1.79
N GLY A 4 1.03 -17.25 2.89
CA GLY A 4 1.62 -18.56 3.17
C GLY A 4 3.15 -18.48 3.25
N HIS A 5 3.83 -19.27 2.44
CA HIS A 5 5.30 -19.30 2.37
C HIS A 5 5.91 -18.08 1.64
N ASP A 6 5.11 -17.30 0.91
CA ASP A 6 5.53 -16.01 0.34
C ASP A 6 5.29 -14.88 1.35
N PRO A 7 6.32 -14.35 2.01
CA PRO A 7 6.15 -13.30 3.01
C PRO A 7 5.92 -11.91 2.39
N GLY A 8 6.20 -11.72 1.08
CA GLY A 8 6.41 -10.40 0.49
C GLY A 8 7.66 -9.73 1.06
N ALA A 9 7.67 -8.43 1.07
CA ALA A 9 8.75 -7.67 1.71
C ALA A 9 8.77 -7.93 3.23
N ILE A 10 9.99 -8.06 3.77
CA ILE A 10 10.24 -8.31 5.18
C ILE A 10 10.75 -7.03 5.83
N GLY A 11 10.00 -6.51 6.76
CA GLY A 11 10.37 -5.39 7.60
C GLY A 11 11.18 -5.82 8.82
N ARG A 12 11.37 -4.90 9.75
CA ARG A 12 12.06 -5.17 11.01
C ARG A 12 11.19 -5.94 12.00
N ILE A 13 9.89 -5.64 12.03
CA ILE A 13 8.90 -6.19 12.99
C ILE A 13 7.74 -6.93 12.33
N SER A 14 7.62 -6.87 11.00
CA SER A 14 6.46 -7.39 10.29
C SER A 14 6.79 -7.94 8.91
N LYS A 15 5.81 -8.57 8.29
CA LYS A 15 5.84 -9.07 6.91
C LYS A 15 4.71 -8.44 6.12
N GLU A 16 5.00 -8.07 4.89
CA GLU A 16 4.06 -7.43 3.97
C GLU A 16 2.74 -8.20 3.87
N LYS A 17 2.79 -9.52 3.72
CA LYS A 17 1.59 -10.38 3.61
C LYS A 17 0.54 -10.15 4.71
N ASN A 18 0.98 -9.80 5.92
CA ASN A 18 0.11 -9.59 7.07
C ASN A 18 -0.57 -8.22 7.01
N ILE A 19 0.19 -7.19 6.65
CA ILE A 19 -0.31 -5.82 6.45
C ILE A 19 -1.35 -5.82 5.33
N ASN A 20 -1.01 -6.41 4.19
CA ASN A 20 -1.87 -6.49 3.01
C ASN A 20 -3.20 -7.19 3.33
N LEU A 21 -3.16 -8.32 4.04
CA LEU A 21 -4.36 -9.05 4.44
C LEU A 21 -5.23 -8.22 5.39
N ASN A 22 -4.62 -7.56 6.38
CA ASN A 22 -5.35 -6.74 7.35
C ASN A 22 -6.11 -5.60 6.66
N VAL A 23 -5.44 -4.86 5.78
CA VAL A 23 -6.07 -3.76 5.02
C VAL A 23 -7.17 -4.29 4.08
N ALA A 24 -6.93 -5.40 3.39
CA ALA A 24 -7.91 -6.01 2.48
C ALA A 24 -9.20 -6.43 3.23
N LEU A 25 -9.05 -7.06 4.40
CA LEU A 25 -10.21 -7.48 5.20
C LEU A 25 -10.99 -6.28 5.77
N LYS A 26 -10.29 -5.23 6.21
CA LYS A 26 -10.93 -3.99 6.67
C LYS A 26 -11.68 -3.30 5.53
N LEU A 27 -11.06 -3.19 4.34
CA LEU A 27 -11.69 -2.63 3.15
C LEU A 27 -12.96 -3.39 2.78
N GLY A 28 -12.88 -4.71 2.68
CA GLY A 28 -14.04 -5.51 2.32
C GLY A 28 -15.16 -5.45 3.35
N LYS A 29 -14.83 -5.37 4.65
CA LYS A 29 -15.84 -5.15 5.71
C LYS A 29 -16.55 -3.81 5.56
N GLN A 30 -15.82 -2.73 5.20
CA GLN A 30 -16.43 -1.42 4.94
C GLN A 30 -17.36 -1.46 3.74
N ILE A 31 -16.93 -2.10 2.63
CA ILE A 31 -17.75 -2.25 1.42
C ILE A 31 -19.03 -3.03 1.75
N GLN A 32 -18.92 -4.19 2.39
CA GLN A 32 -20.06 -5.03 2.75
C GLN A 32 -21.06 -4.33 3.68
N LYS A 33 -20.56 -3.47 4.58
CA LYS A 33 -21.42 -2.70 5.51
C LYS A 33 -22.19 -1.59 4.80
N ASN A 34 -21.56 -0.89 3.86
CA ASN A 34 -22.08 0.35 3.30
C ASN A 34 -22.63 0.21 1.87
N CYS A 35 -22.34 -0.90 1.20
CA CYS A 35 -22.76 -1.18 -0.17
C CYS A 35 -23.36 -2.60 -0.24
N PRO A 36 -24.62 -2.79 0.21
CA PRO A 36 -25.25 -4.12 0.26
C PRO A 36 -25.45 -4.76 -1.12
N ASP A 37 -25.43 -3.95 -2.16
CA ASP A 37 -25.51 -4.33 -3.58
C ASP A 37 -24.15 -4.83 -4.13
N VAL A 38 -23.07 -4.72 -3.37
CA VAL A 38 -21.73 -5.11 -3.82
C VAL A 38 -21.31 -6.44 -3.21
N LYS A 39 -20.98 -7.39 -4.07
CA LYS A 39 -20.38 -8.67 -3.66
C LYS A 39 -18.86 -8.52 -3.58
N VAL A 40 -18.30 -8.67 -2.38
CA VAL A 40 -16.85 -8.71 -2.17
C VAL A 40 -16.32 -10.15 -2.32
N VAL A 41 -15.36 -10.33 -3.22
CA VAL A 41 -14.65 -11.61 -3.43
C VAL A 41 -13.19 -11.43 -3.06
N TYR A 42 -12.69 -12.26 -2.16
CA TYR A 42 -11.29 -12.24 -1.75
C TYR A 42 -10.50 -13.34 -2.47
N THR A 43 -9.28 -13.04 -2.87
CA THR A 43 -8.34 -14.09 -3.32
C THR A 43 -7.88 -14.95 -2.14
N ARG A 44 -7.80 -14.36 -0.94
CA ARG A 44 -7.55 -15.06 0.33
C ARG A 44 -8.15 -14.28 1.50
N THR A 45 -8.55 -15.00 2.55
CA THR A 45 -9.04 -14.43 3.82
C THR A 45 -8.17 -14.83 5.01
N ARG A 46 -7.14 -15.62 4.78
CA ARG A 46 -6.19 -16.13 5.77
C ARG A 46 -4.77 -16.18 5.18
N ASP A 47 -3.80 -16.52 6.00
CA ASP A 47 -2.40 -16.62 5.57
C ASP A 47 -2.15 -17.92 4.78
N VAL A 48 -2.52 -17.88 3.48
CA VAL A 48 -2.29 -18.97 2.51
C VAL A 48 -1.66 -18.41 1.25
N PHE A 49 -0.85 -19.21 0.58
CA PHE A 49 -0.29 -18.87 -0.72
C PHE A 49 -1.34 -19.08 -1.82
N ILE A 50 -1.47 -18.11 -2.71
CA ILE A 50 -2.27 -18.19 -3.92
C ILE A 50 -1.36 -17.84 -5.09
N PRO A 51 -1.19 -18.72 -6.10
CA PRO A 51 -0.43 -18.43 -7.31
C PRO A 51 -0.85 -17.14 -7.97
N LEU A 52 0.09 -16.45 -8.64
CA LEU A 52 -0.12 -15.08 -9.08
C LEU A 52 -1.24 -14.96 -10.12
N ASP A 53 -1.24 -15.86 -11.12
CA ASP A 53 -2.28 -15.96 -12.16
C ASP A 53 -3.65 -16.33 -11.58
N ARG A 54 -3.66 -17.20 -10.55
CA ARG A 54 -4.89 -17.64 -9.90
C ARG A 54 -5.67 -16.50 -9.27
N ARG A 55 -4.99 -15.41 -8.87
CA ARG A 55 -5.65 -14.23 -8.29
C ARG A 55 -6.54 -13.53 -9.31
N ALA A 56 -6.03 -13.29 -10.52
CA ALA A 56 -6.82 -12.73 -11.60
C ALA A 56 -7.92 -13.71 -12.07
N GLU A 57 -7.63 -15.00 -12.11
CA GLU A 57 -8.61 -16.03 -12.46
C GLU A 57 -9.80 -16.06 -11.49
N ILE A 58 -9.57 -15.94 -10.18
CA ILE A 58 -10.65 -15.83 -9.17
C ILE A 58 -11.56 -14.66 -9.49
N ALA A 59 -10.99 -13.48 -9.80
CA ALA A 59 -11.76 -12.29 -10.15
C ALA A 59 -12.54 -12.48 -11.47
N ASN A 60 -11.90 -13.02 -12.50
CA ASN A 60 -12.51 -13.29 -13.80
C ASN A 60 -13.69 -14.28 -13.68
N ASN A 61 -13.50 -15.39 -12.95
CA ASN A 61 -14.53 -16.40 -12.72
C ASN A 61 -15.71 -15.84 -11.91
N ALA A 62 -15.44 -14.90 -11.01
CA ALA A 62 -16.47 -14.18 -10.27
C ALA A 62 -17.18 -13.11 -11.12
N LYS A 63 -16.73 -12.86 -12.36
CA LYS A 63 -17.18 -11.77 -13.24
C LYS A 63 -17.14 -10.43 -12.50
N ALA A 64 -16.05 -10.19 -11.78
CA ALA A 64 -15.90 -8.98 -10.98
C ALA A 64 -15.80 -7.74 -11.87
N ASP A 65 -16.37 -6.63 -11.42
CA ASP A 65 -16.33 -5.34 -12.10
C ASP A 65 -15.05 -4.56 -11.83
N LEU A 66 -14.29 -4.99 -10.79
CA LEU A 66 -13.10 -4.31 -10.32
C LEU A 66 -12.15 -5.27 -9.60
N PHE A 67 -10.85 -5.10 -9.83
CA PHE A 67 -9.80 -5.85 -9.13
C PHE A 67 -8.84 -4.90 -8.41
N ILE A 68 -8.66 -5.08 -7.11
CA ILE A 68 -7.74 -4.30 -6.28
C ILE A 68 -6.71 -5.22 -5.63
N SER A 69 -5.45 -5.11 -6.04
CA SER A 69 -4.32 -5.77 -5.41
C SER A 69 -3.69 -4.86 -4.36
N ILE A 70 -3.51 -5.34 -3.14
CA ILE A 70 -2.99 -4.56 -2.01
C ILE A 70 -1.61 -5.07 -1.65
N HIS A 71 -0.64 -4.16 -1.59
CA HIS A 71 0.78 -4.40 -1.38
C HIS A 71 1.40 -3.37 -0.43
N THR A 72 2.62 -3.63 0.00
CA THR A 72 3.40 -2.74 0.86
C THR A 72 4.84 -2.69 0.37
N ASN A 73 5.25 -1.55 -0.14
CA ASN A 73 6.52 -1.31 -0.81
C ASN A 73 7.74 -1.50 0.12
N ALA A 74 8.88 -1.78 -0.48
CA ALA A 74 10.17 -1.79 0.20
C ALA A 74 11.28 -1.26 -0.71
N LEU A 75 12.25 -0.55 -0.13
CA LEU A 75 13.45 -0.11 -0.81
C LEU A 75 14.69 -0.64 -0.09
N ALA A 76 15.57 -1.33 -0.81
CA ALA A 76 16.73 -1.99 -0.22
C ALA A 76 17.70 -1.01 0.47
N LYS A 77 17.91 0.17 -0.14
CA LYS A 77 18.90 1.15 0.32
C LYS A 77 18.30 2.40 0.97
N ASN A 78 16.98 2.62 0.87
CA ASN A 78 16.34 3.82 1.41
C ASN A 78 15.44 3.46 2.60
N ARG A 79 15.80 3.95 3.78
CA ARG A 79 15.08 3.76 5.05
C ARG A 79 14.27 4.99 5.48
N THR A 80 14.12 5.98 4.59
CA THR A 80 13.42 7.24 4.86
C THR A 80 12.25 7.48 3.90
N ALA A 81 12.06 6.62 2.90
CA ALA A 81 10.95 6.71 1.96
C ALA A 81 9.62 6.58 2.69
N LYS A 82 8.67 7.47 2.39
CA LYS A 82 7.33 7.52 2.99
C LYS A 82 6.26 7.71 1.92
N GLY A 83 5.04 7.34 2.27
CA GLY A 83 3.87 7.60 1.44
C GLY A 83 3.43 6.41 0.60
N ALA A 84 2.31 6.59 -0.09
CA ALA A 84 1.64 5.56 -0.87
C ALA A 84 1.64 5.88 -2.36
N SER A 85 1.62 4.86 -3.20
CA SER A 85 1.47 4.96 -4.64
C SER A 85 0.43 3.96 -5.15
N THR A 86 -0.17 4.25 -6.29
CA THR A 86 -1.10 3.32 -6.94
C THR A 86 -0.65 3.06 -8.37
N TRP A 87 -0.77 1.82 -8.79
CA TRP A 87 -0.20 1.31 -10.01
C TRP A 87 -1.26 0.70 -10.91
N THR A 88 -1.08 0.85 -12.21
CA THR A 88 -1.86 0.18 -13.24
C THR A 88 -0.95 -0.64 -14.15
N LEU A 89 -1.53 -1.58 -14.88
CA LEU A 89 -0.82 -2.30 -15.92
C LEU A 89 -0.33 -1.32 -16.99
N GLY A 90 0.87 -1.53 -17.51
CA GLY A 90 1.43 -0.75 -18.60
C GLY A 90 2.95 -0.79 -18.61
N LEU A 91 3.53 0.07 -19.44
CA LEU A 91 4.97 0.18 -19.57
C LEU A 91 5.58 0.93 -18.38
N ALA A 92 6.65 0.39 -17.82
CA ALA A 92 7.42 1.09 -16.79
C ALA A 92 8.17 2.29 -17.42
N LYS A 93 7.86 3.50 -16.92
CA LYS A 93 8.43 4.74 -17.43
C LYS A 93 9.82 5.06 -16.86
N SER A 94 10.32 4.25 -15.93
CA SER A 94 11.64 4.40 -15.31
C SER A 94 12.15 3.06 -14.77
N ASP A 95 13.45 2.95 -14.57
CA ASP A 95 14.06 1.79 -13.91
C ASP A 95 13.48 1.54 -12.51
N ALA A 96 13.20 2.61 -11.77
CA ALA A 96 12.56 2.48 -10.46
C ALA A 96 11.17 1.83 -10.53
N ASN A 97 10.38 2.16 -11.55
CA ASN A 97 9.08 1.53 -11.78
C ASN A 97 9.24 0.05 -12.18
N LEU A 98 10.22 -0.24 -13.01
CA LEU A 98 10.52 -1.61 -13.42
C LEU A 98 10.95 -2.47 -12.21
N GLU A 99 11.76 -1.94 -11.32
CA GLU A 99 12.23 -2.66 -10.12
C GLU A 99 11.07 -3.00 -9.17
N VAL A 100 10.03 -2.16 -9.07
CA VAL A 100 8.82 -2.50 -8.32
C VAL A 100 8.11 -3.69 -8.97
N ALA A 101 7.90 -3.67 -10.28
CA ALA A 101 7.26 -4.79 -10.99
C ALA A 101 8.08 -6.09 -10.90
N LYS A 102 9.42 -6.02 -11.02
CA LYS A 102 10.29 -7.18 -10.84
C LYS A 102 10.14 -7.80 -9.46
N ARG A 103 10.10 -6.99 -8.42
CA ARG A 103 9.93 -7.47 -7.06
C ARG A 103 8.58 -8.18 -6.90
N GLU A 104 7.48 -7.54 -7.32
CA GLU A 104 6.15 -8.12 -7.19
C GLU A 104 5.95 -9.37 -8.06
N ASN A 105 6.50 -9.38 -9.26
CA ASN A 105 6.43 -10.54 -10.14
C ASN A 105 7.36 -11.68 -9.69
N SER A 106 8.38 -11.41 -8.86
CA SER A 106 9.30 -12.46 -8.38
C SER A 106 8.62 -13.55 -7.55
N VAL A 107 7.40 -13.30 -7.09
CA VAL A 107 6.58 -14.29 -6.38
C VAL A 107 6.34 -15.56 -7.21
N ILE A 108 6.35 -15.49 -8.55
CA ILE A 108 6.22 -16.68 -9.40
C ILE A 108 7.35 -17.70 -9.17
N LEU A 109 8.52 -17.25 -8.69
CA LEU A 109 9.65 -18.14 -8.39
C LEU A 109 9.37 -19.09 -7.21
N TYR A 110 8.34 -18.84 -6.41
CA TYR A 110 7.85 -19.77 -5.39
C TYR A 110 6.94 -20.88 -5.95
N GLU A 111 6.55 -20.78 -7.23
CA GLU A 111 5.69 -21.75 -7.91
C GLU A 111 6.57 -22.80 -8.64
N SER A 112 6.36 -24.08 -8.35
CA SER A 112 7.19 -25.16 -8.92
C SER A 112 7.09 -25.29 -10.44
N ASP A 113 5.96 -24.86 -11.02
CA ASP A 113 5.64 -24.94 -12.46
C ASP A 113 5.73 -23.58 -13.18
N TYR A 114 6.35 -22.56 -12.55
CA TYR A 114 6.34 -21.19 -13.07
C TYR A 114 6.84 -21.06 -14.52
N LYS A 115 7.84 -21.84 -14.91
CA LYS A 115 8.40 -21.79 -16.27
C LYS A 115 7.38 -22.14 -17.35
N THR A 116 6.56 -23.14 -17.08
CA THR A 116 5.48 -23.56 -17.99
C THR A 116 4.29 -22.62 -17.89
N ARG A 117 3.90 -22.27 -16.68
CA ARG A 117 2.73 -21.43 -16.37
C ARG A 117 2.85 -20.01 -16.93
N TYR A 118 4.03 -19.42 -16.85
CA TYR A 118 4.28 -18.05 -17.32
C TYR A 118 5.08 -18.00 -18.64
N ALA A 119 5.05 -19.06 -19.42
CA ALA A 119 5.64 -19.15 -20.79
C ALA A 119 7.10 -18.63 -20.85
N GLY A 120 7.93 -19.00 -19.88
CA GLY A 120 9.32 -18.65 -19.83
C GLY A 120 9.61 -17.21 -19.37
N PHE A 121 8.61 -16.46 -18.93
CA PHE A 121 8.81 -15.12 -18.34
C PHE A 121 9.79 -15.19 -17.17
N ASN A 122 10.86 -14.38 -17.26
CA ASN A 122 11.84 -14.23 -16.18
C ASN A 122 11.59 -12.91 -15.44
N PRO A 123 11.12 -12.92 -14.19
CA PRO A 123 10.79 -11.69 -13.47
C PRO A 123 12.01 -10.80 -13.18
N ASN A 124 13.22 -11.34 -13.26
CA ASN A 124 14.46 -10.60 -13.00
C ASN A 124 15.07 -10.00 -14.26
N SER A 125 14.61 -10.39 -15.47
CA SER A 125 15.13 -9.87 -16.73
C SER A 125 14.29 -8.70 -17.24
N ALA A 126 14.92 -7.58 -17.58
CA ALA A 126 14.23 -6.43 -18.16
C ALA A 126 13.59 -6.76 -19.50
N GLU A 127 14.21 -7.64 -20.30
CA GLU A 127 13.73 -8.07 -21.60
C GLU A 127 12.36 -8.75 -21.52
N SER A 128 12.09 -9.48 -20.44
CA SER A 128 10.78 -10.09 -20.21
C SER A 128 9.64 -9.08 -20.11
N TYR A 129 9.93 -7.83 -19.77
CA TYR A 129 8.94 -6.76 -19.63
C TYR A 129 8.61 -6.05 -20.94
N ILE A 130 9.37 -6.28 -22.01
CA ILE A 130 9.10 -5.71 -23.35
C ILE A 130 7.71 -6.13 -23.86
N ILE A 131 7.24 -7.32 -23.48
CA ILE A 131 5.90 -7.78 -23.86
C ILE A 131 4.80 -6.79 -23.45
N PHE A 132 4.99 -6.05 -22.37
CA PHE A 132 4.00 -5.07 -21.87
C PHE A 132 3.92 -3.81 -22.74
N GLU A 133 4.90 -3.54 -23.60
CA GLU A 133 4.86 -2.45 -24.59
C GLU A 133 3.79 -2.67 -25.66
N PHE A 134 3.55 -3.93 -25.99
CA PHE A 134 2.61 -4.32 -27.03
C PHE A 134 1.21 -4.66 -26.50
N MET A 135 1.04 -4.61 -25.19
CA MET A 135 -0.27 -4.92 -24.59
C MET A 135 -1.18 -3.68 -24.62
N GLN A 136 -2.33 -3.83 -25.23
CA GLN A 136 -3.42 -2.87 -25.13
C GLN A 136 -4.33 -3.29 -23.96
N ASP A 137 -4.34 -2.51 -22.89
CA ASP A 137 -5.30 -2.72 -21.80
C ASP A 137 -6.61 -1.96 -22.12
N LYS A 138 -7.64 -2.71 -22.42
CA LYS A 138 -8.99 -2.20 -22.67
C LYS A 138 -9.51 -1.34 -21.51
N TYR A 139 -9.06 -1.60 -20.31
CA TYR A 139 -9.54 -0.97 -19.08
C TYR A 139 -8.57 0.09 -18.53
N MET A 140 -7.52 0.42 -19.27
CA MET A 140 -6.46 1.35 -18.83
C MET A 140 -7.04 2.67 -18.28
N SER A 141 -7.93 3.31 -19.02
CA SER A 141 -8.50 4.60 -18.61
C SER A 141 -9.26 4.51 -17.29
N GLN A 142 -10.04 3.45 -17.10
CA GLN A 142 -10.80 3.22 -15.87
C GLN A 142 -9.87 2.85 -14.70
N SER A 143 -8.84 2.06 -14.95
CA SER A 143 -7.82 1.70 -13.96
C SER A 143 -7.06 2.94 -13.48
N VAL A 144 -6.60 3.79 -14.40
CA VAL A 144 -5.90 5.05 -14.08
C VAL A 144 -6.82 6.01 -13.32
N HIS A 145 -8.09 6.10 -13.71
CA HIS A 145 -9.05 6.93 -13.00
C HIS A 145 -9.24 6.48 -11.55
N LEU A 146 -9.51 5.19 -11.32
CA LEU A 146 -9.61 4.64 -9.96
C LEU A 146 -8.33 4.85 -9.16
N ALA A 147 -7.15 4.60 -9.76
CA ALA A 147 -5.86 4.84 -9.11
C ALA A 147 -5.69 6.30 -8.67
N SER A 148 -6.15 7.25 -9.50
CA SER A 148 -6.11 8.67 -9.18
C SER A 148 -7.04 9.02 -8.02
N LEU A 149 -8.22 8.41 -7.94
CA LEU A 149 -9.14 8.57 -6.82
C LEU A 149 -8.53 8.03 -5.52
N VAL A 150 -7.85 6.87 -5.56
CA VAL A 150 -7.14 6.32 -4.38
C VAL A 150 -6.07 7.30 -3.90
N GLN A 151 -5.23 7.82 -4.80
CA GLN A 151 -4.19 8.79 -4.44
C GLN A 151 -4.77 10.10 -3.89
N LYS A 152 -5.88 10.59 -4.47
CA LYS A 152 -6.60 11.76 -3.94
C LYS A 152 -7.01 11.56 -2.48
N HIS A 153 -7.60 10.40 -2.14
CA HIS A 153 -8.01 10.10 -0.76
C HIS A 153 -6.82 9.81 0.16
N PHE A 154 -5.77 9.16 -0.31
CA PHE A 154 -4.56 8.98 0.48
C PHE A 154 -3.95 10.31 0.90
N ARG A 155 -3.87 11.29 -0.02
CA ARG A 155 -3.39 12.63 0.29
C ARG A 155 -4.34 13.41 1.19
N ASN A 156 -5.62 13.50 0.81
CA ASN A 156 -6.55 14.44 1.43
C ASN A 156 -7.20 13.89 2.70
N THR A 157 -7.56 12.60 2.72
CA THR A 157 -8.26 11.95 3.83
C THR A 157 -7.29 11.27 4.78
N CYS A 158 -6.36 10.49 4.23
CA CYS A 158 -5.41 9.73 5.05
C CYS A 158 -4.16 10.51 5.45
N ARG A 159 -3.99 11.74 4.94
CA ARG A 159 -2.82 12.59 5.19
C ARG A 159 -1.49 11.90 4.86
N ARG A 160 -1.51 11.01 3.87
CA ARG A 160 -0.32 10.32 3.39
C ARG A 160 0.43 11.16 2.36
N VAL A 161 1.73 10.99 2.32
CA VAL A 161 2.53 11.51 1.20
C VAL A 161 2.06 10.80 -0.08
N ASP A 162 1.59 11.60 -1.03
CA ASP A 162 1.14 11.12 -2.34
C ASP A 162 2.36 10.91 -3.24
N ARG A 163 2.58 9.67 -3.65
CA ARG A 163 3.66 9.31 -4.56
C ARG A 163 3.18 9.13 -6.00
N GLY A 164 1.91 9.40 -6.25
CA GLY A 164 1.34 9.41 -7.60
C GLY A 164 0.85 8.07 -8.11
N VAL A 165 0.34 8.14 -9.34
CA VAL A 165 -0.10 6.98 -10.12
C VAL A 165 1.00 6.61 -11.11
N HIS A 166 1.35 5.33 -11.17
CA HIS A 166 2.40 4.80 -12.04
C HIS A 166 1.90 3.62 -12.86
N GLN A 167 2.71 3.22 -13.83
CA GLN A 167 2.49 2.05 -14.67
C GLN A 167 3.70 1.14 -14.63
N ALA A 168 3.45 -0.18 -14.62
CA ALA A 168 4.46 -1.18 -14.81
C ALA A 168 3.84 -2.54 -15.21
N GLY A 169 4.67 -3.47 -15.64
CA GLY A 169 4.28 -4.79 -16.11
C GLY A 169 3.97 -5.77 -14.97
N PHE A 170 2.89 -5.55 -14.23
CA PHE A 170 2.46 -6.45 -13.16
C PHE A 170 1.70 -7.66 -13.71
N LEU A 171 2.26 -8.85 -13.52
CA LEU A 171 1.61 -10.10 -13.95
C LEU A 171 0.24 -10.31 -13.30
N VAL A 172 0.07 -9.89 -12.04
CA VAL A 172 -1.21 -10.03 -11.33
C VAL A 172 -2.33 -9.20 -11.97
N LEU A 173 -1.99 -8.12 -12.67
CA LEU A 173 -2.96 -7.28 -13.39
C LEU A 173 -3.13 -7.71 -14.85
N LYS A 174 -2.11 -8.37 -15.44
CA LYS A 174 -2.07 -8.74 -16.87
C LYS A 174 -3.27 -9.57 -17.31
N ALA A 175 -3.69 -10.51 -16.48
CA ALA A 175 -4.76 -11.45 -16.80
C ALA A 175 -6.16 -10.98 -16.37
N SER A 176 -6.29 -9.76 -15.85
CA SER A 176 -7.58 -9.21 -15.40
C SER A 176 -8.46 -8.84 -16.59
N ALA A 177 -9.71 -9.30 -16.57
CA ALA A 177 -10.74 -8.96 -17.56
C ALA A 177 -11.62 -7.77 -17.11
N MET A 178 -11.10 -6.93 -16.20
CA MET A 178 -11.79 -5.77 -15.63
C MET A 178 -10.79 -4.67 -15.29
N PRO A 179 -11.24 -3.43 -14.99
CA PRO A 179 -10.37 -2.40 -14.40
C PRO A 179 -9.63 -2.92 -13.19
N SER A 180 -8.31 -2.71 -13.14
CA SER A 180 -7.47 -3.31 -12.12
C SER A 180 -6.35 -2.36 -11.67
N ILE A 181 -6.11 -2.33 -10.35
CA ILE A 181 -5.06 -1.52 -9.73
C ILE A 181 -4.25 -2.34 -8.72
N LEU A 182 -3.00 -1.91 -8.51
CA LEU A 182 -2.16 -2.38 -7.41
C LEU A 182 -1.82 -1.17 -6.52
N VAL A 183 -2.12 -1.29 -5.24
CA VAL A 183 -1.96 -0.23 -4.25
C VAL A 183 -0.78 -0.55 -3.36
N GLU A 184 0.22 0.33 -3.33
CA GLU A 184 1.35 0.29 -2.41
C GLU A 184 1.06 1.22 -1.22
N LEU A 185 0.76 0.64 -0.07
CA LEU A 185 0.25 1.33 1.12
C LEU A 185 1.29 2.24 1.80
N GLY A 186 2.57 1.97 1.59
CA GLY A 186 3.70 2.64 2.25
C GLY A 186 4.96 1.81 2.13
N PHE A 187 5.99 2.15 2.91
CA PHE A 187 7.30 1.50 2.83
C PHE A 187 7.62 0.71 4.11
N ILE A 188 7.50 -0.63 4.07
CA ILE A 188 7.85 -1.49 5.21
C ILE A 188 9.34 -1.39 5.59
N SER A 189 10.19 -0.97 4.64
CA SER A 189 11.62 -0.74 4.87
C SER A 189 11.92 0.50 5.72
N THR A 190 10.95 1.42 5.89
CA THR A 190 11.11 2.63 6.71
C THR A 190 10.51 2.40 8.10
N PRO A 191 11.30 2.51 9.19
CA PRO A 191 10.82 2.12 10.54
C PRO A 191 9.56 2.85 11.01
N GLU A 192 9.38 4.12 10.67
CA GLU A 192 8.18 4.89 11.02
C GLU A 192 6.95 4.44 10.23
N GLU A 193 7.12 4.20 8.93
CA GLU A 193 6.08 3.65 8.07
C GLU A 193 5.67 2.26 8.53
N GLU A 194 6.64 1.40 8.82
CA GLU A 194 6.37 0.05 9.30
C GLU A 194 5.57 0.06 10.60
N ARG A 195 5.94 0.93 11.57
CA ARG A 195 5.14 1.08 12.79
C ARG A 195 3.71 1.52 12.48
N TYR A 196 3.52 2.53 11.64
CA TYR A 196 2.19 3.00 11.23
C TYR A 196 1.36 1.90 10.56
N LEU A 197 1.96 1.18 9.62
CA LEU A 197 1.32 0.09 8.86
C LEU A 197 0.93 -1.12 9.74
N ASN A 198 1.50 -1.24 10.94
CA ASN A 198 1.16 -2.29 11.90
C ASN A 198 0.17 -1.83 12.98
N THR A 199 -0.27 -0.57 12.98
CA THR A 199 -1.33 -0.11 13.88
C THR A 199 -2.72 -0.39 13.32
N ASP A 200 -3.68 -0.61 14.20
CA ASP A 200 -5.09 -0.75 13.81
C ASP A 200 -5.62 0.52 13.15
N ALA A 201 -5.25 1.68 13.71
CA ALA A 201 -5.59 3.00 13.16
C ALA A 201 -4.98 3.22 11.77
N GLY A 202 -3.70 2.92 11.57
CA GLY A 202 -3.02 3.10 10.28
C GLY A 202 -3.63 2.24 9.17
N THR A 203 -3.83 0.96 9.44
CA THR A 203 -4.47 0.04 8.47
C THR A 203 -5.94 0.39 8.24
N GLY A 204 -6.65 0.86 9.28
CA GLY A 204 -8.03 1.35 9.18
C GLY A 204 -8.14 2.60 8.29
N THR A 205 -7.26 3.59 8.51
CA THR A 205 -7.21 4.82 7.71
C THR A 205 -6.91 4.53 6.24
N LEU A 206 -5.96 3.63 5.96
CA LEU A 206 -5.65 3.26 4.57
C LEU A 206 -6.81 2.51 3.90
N ALA A 207 -7.46 1.60 4.61
CA ALA A 207 -8.66 0.92 4.11
C ALA A 207 -9.79 1.92 3.82
N ASP A 208 -10.00 2.92 4.69
CA ASP A 208 -11.00 3.98 4.49
C ASP A 208 -10.68 4.83 3.26
N GLY A 209 -9.41 5.18 3.03
CA GLY A 209 -9.01 5.92 1.83
C GLY A 209 -9.34 5.18 0.53
N ILE A 210 -9.06 3.87 0.48
CA ILE A 210 -9.42 3.03 -0.67
C ILE A 210 -10.93 2.89 -0.80
N PHE A 211 -11.63 2.73 0.32
CA PHE A 211 -13.09 2.63 0.35
C PHE A 211 -13.78 3.89 -0.21
N ARG A 212 -13.34 5.08 0.20
CA ARG A 212 -13.87 6.36 -0.32
C ARG A 212 -13.62 6.53 -1.82
N ALA A 213 -12.44 6.14 -2.29
CA ALA A 213 -12.13 6.09 -3.71
C ALA A 213 -13.06 5.14 -4.47
N PHE A 214 -13.30 3.95 -3.91
CA PHE A 214 -14.24 2.98 -4.45
C PHE A 214 -15.67 3.54 -4.54
N LEU A 215 -16.17 4.23 -3.51
CA LEU A 215 -17.51 4.84 -3.52
C LEU A 215 -17.65 5.87 -4.64
N THR A 216 -16.65 6.76 -4.78
CA THR A 216 -16.65 7.75 -5.86
C THR A 216 -16.68 7.06 -7.22
N TYR A 217 -15.80 6.09 -7.44
CA TYR A 217 -15.73 5.33 -8.69
C TYR A 217 -17.04 4.59 -8.98
N LYS A 218 -17.57 3.86 -8.00
CA LYS A 218 -18.85 3.14 -8.12
C LYS A 218 -19.98 4.07 -8.56
N ARG A 219 -20.14 5.21 -7.87
CA ARG A 219 -21.16 6.21 -8.17
C ARG A 219 -21.03 6.72 -9.60
N GLU A 220 -19.83 7.05 -10.04
CA GLU A 220 -19.58 7.55 -11.40
C GLU A 220 -19.93 6.49 -12.47
N GLN A 221 -19.61 5.22 -12.21
CA GLN A 221 -19.98 4.13 -13.11
C GLN A 221 -21.49 3.92 -13.16
N GLU A 222 -22.19 3.97 -12.04
CA GLU A 222 -23.65 3.85 -11.98
C GLU A 222 -24.34 4.97 -12.74
N ILE A 223 -23.92 6.23 -12.55
CA ILE A 223 -24.44 7.37 -13.29
C ILE A 223 -24.21 7.20 -14.80
N ARG A 224 -23.02 6.73 -15.18
CA ARG A 224 -22.68 6.49 -16.58
C ARG A 224 -23.53 5.41 -17.23
N LEU A 225 -23.87 4.36 -16.49
CA LEU A 225 -24.60 3.20 -17.02
C LEU A 225 -26.12 3.37 -16.92
N ASN A 226 -26.62 4.00 -15.85
CA ASN A 226 -28.04 4.03 -15.49
C ASN A 226 -28.61 5.44 -15.42
N GLY A 227 -27.81 6.48 -15.64
CA GLY A 227 -28.22 7.88 -15.51
C GLY A 227 -28.39 8.38 -14.07
N SER A 228 -28.30 7.50 -13.06
CA SER A 228 -28.42 7.86 -11.64
C SER A 228 -27.66 6.88 -10.76
N SER A 229 -27.44 7.24 -9.48
CA SER A 229 -26.83 6.39 -8.48
C SER A 229 -27.45 6.61 -7.11
N GLN A 230 -27.57 5.54 -6.34
CA GLN A 230 -27.93 5.55 -4.91
C GLN A 230 -26.69 5.40 -3.99
N THR A 231 -25.51 5.32 -4.57
CA THR A 231 -24.27 5.24 -3.79
C THR A 231 -24.06 6.53 -3.01
N ILE A 232 -23.85 6.43 -1.70
CA ILE A 232 -23.54 7.56 -0.83
C ILE A 232 -22.26 8.28 -1.27
N LEU A 233 -22.20 9.59 -1.04
CA LEU A 233 -21.00 10.36 -1.31
C LEU A 233 -19.94 10.08 -0.24
N PRO A 234 -18.67 10.05 -0.59
CA PRO A 234 -17.58 9.94 0.38
C PRO A 234 -17.58 11.07 1.42
N GLU A 235 -18.06 12.24 1.06
CA GLU A 235 -18.18 13.41 1.94
C GLU A 235 -19.23 13.21 3.04
N ASP A 236 -20.25 12.38 2.81
CA ASP A 236 -21.30 12.06 3.77
C ASP A 236 -20.83 11.02 4.81
N LEU A 237 -19.66 10.42 4.61
CA LEU A 237 -19.07 9.50 5.58
C LEU A 237 -18.40 10.28 6.72
N PRO A 238 -18.48 9.78 7.96
CA PRO A 238 -17.71 10.34 9.08
C PRO A 238 -16.23 10.45 8.70
N GLN A 239 -15.62 11.60 8.97
CA GLN A 239 -14.16 11.73 8.82
C GLN A 239 -13.47 10.80 9.83
N PRO A 240 -12.30 10.23 9.49
CA PRO A 240 -11.51 9.50 10.45
C PRO A 240 -11.23 10.40 11.67
N GLU A 241 -11.57 9.94 12.87
CA GLU A 241 -11.29 10.69 14.10
C GLU A 241 -9.80 11.00 14.17
N GLU A 242 -9.45 12.29 14.19
CA GLU A 242 -8.12 12.72 14.60
C GLU A 242 -7.99 12.35 16.09
N LYS A 243 -7.33 11.25 16.38
CA LYS A 243 -6.80 11.06 17.72
C LYS A 243 -5.74 12.10 17.91
N THR A 244 -6.13 13.23 18.50
CA THR A 244 -5.20 14.22 19.05
C THR A 244 -4.24 13.45 19.93
N SER A 245 -2.99 13.35 19.49
CA SER A 245 -1.89 12.95 20.36
C SER A 245 -1.87 13.97 21.48
N ALA A 246 -2.22 13.57 22.68
CA ALA A 246 -2.03 14.38 23.87
C ALA A 246 -0.58 14.89 23.90
N PRO A 247 -0.34 16.16 24.21
CA PRO A 247 1.02 16.67 24.35
C PRO A 247 1.69 15.93 25.51
N ALA A 248 2.71 15.16 25.18
CA ALA A 248 3.66 14.69 26.18
C ALA A 248 4.51 15.89 26.57
N ASP A 249 4.10 16.63 27.57
CA ASP A 249 5.01 17.41 28.41
C ASP A 249 4.34 17.73 29.76
N ALA A 250 4.71 16.98 30.75
CA ALA A 250 4.63 17.36 32.14
C ALA A 250 5.95 16.93 32.79
N THR A 251 6.95 17.77 32.64
CA THR A 251 8.15 17.73 33.46
C THR A 251 7.74 18.13 34.89
N PRO A 252 8.06 17.36 35.94
CA PRO A 252 7.88 17.84 37.31
C PRO A 252 8.88 18.93 37.60
N GLU A 253 8.37 20.14 37.92
CA GLU A 253 9.16 21.20 38.56
C GLU A 253 9.72 20.68 39.88
N THR A 254 11.03 20.56 39.97
CA THR A 254 11.75 20.40 41.23
C THR A 254 12.04 21.78 41.80
N GLU A 255 11.43 22.05 42.94
CA GLU A 255 11.67 23.21 43.81
C GLU A 255 13.16 23.43 44.06
N LYS A 256 13.63 24.64 43.71
CA LYS A 256 14.92 25.17 44.13
C LYS A 256 14.81 25.65 45.58
N LYS A 257 15.44 24.92 46.50
CA LYS A 257 15.83 25.50 47.80
C LYS A 257 17.24 26.02 47.70
N ALA A 258 17.38 27.34 47.85
CA ALA A 258 18.61 28.05 47.93
C ALA A 258 19.31 27.78 49.26
N THR A 259 20.60 27.47 49.24
CA THR A 259 21.54 27.82 50.34
C THR A 259 22.87 28.20 49.75
N ALA A 260 23.33 29.36 50.21
CA ALA A 260 24.53 30.03 49.80
C ALA A 260 25.81 29.54 50.51
N ARG A 261 26.95 29.96 49.97
CA ARG A 261 28.32 30.02 50.50
C ARG A 261 29.19 28.78 50.22
N ASN A 262 30.39 28.87 49.69
CA ASN A 262 31.49 29.81 49.94
C ASN A 262 32.61 29.60 48.90
N ASN A 263 33.29 30.71 48.58
CA ASN A 263 34.50 30.84 47.79
C ASN A 263 35.70 30.04 48.29
N LYS A 264 36.52 29.47 47.38
CA LYS A 264 37.97 29.73 47.28
C LYS A 264 38.62 29.05 46.07
N PRO A 265 39.69 29.63 45.53
CA PRO A 265 40.11 29.41 44.15
C PRO A 265 41.19 28.33 43.94
N ALA A 266 41.44 28.14 42.65
CA ALA A 266 42.38 27.21 42.01
C ALA A 266 43.85 27.30 42.51
N PRO A 267 44.67 26.29 42.16
CA PRO A 267 45.78 26.61 41.25
C PRO A 267 45.95 25.64 40.08
N GLN A 268 46.42 26.23 38.98
CA GLN A 268 47.03 25.64 37.80
C GLN A 268 48.52 25.39 38.06
N PRO A 269 49.31 24.99 37.03
CA PRO A 269 49.65 23.64 36.64
C PRO A 269 51.16 23.37 36.75
N SER A 270 51.62 22.15 36.47
CA SER A 270 53.03 21.98 36.10
C SER A 270 53.18 20.91 35.03
N GLU A 271 53.79 21.32 33.95
CA GLU A 271 54.48 20.52 32.96
C GLU A 271 55.65 19.71 33.60
N LYS A 272 55.95 18.59 32.98
CA LYS A 272 57.25 18.08 32.47
C LYS A 272 57.11 16.58 32.19
N ALA A 273 57.19 16.23 30.94
CA ALA A 273 58.42 15.76 30.25
C ALA A 273 59.04 14.48 30.82
N THR A 274 58.85 13.40 30.18
CA THR A 274 59.85 12.65 29.41
C THR A 274 59.16 11.64 28.52
#